data_c8c93eb4c35b75e7725471b549e4fa3f
#
_entry.id   c8c93eb4c35b75e7725471b549e4fa3f
#
_cell.length_a   1.000
_cell.length_b   1.000
_cell.length_c   1.000
_cell.angle_alpha   90.00
_cell.angle_beta   90.00
_cell.angle_gamma   90.00
#
_symmetry.space_group_name_H-M   'P 1'
#
loop_
_entity.id
_entity.type
_entity.pdbx_description
1 polymer ?
#
loop_
_entity_poly.entity_id
_entity_poly.type
_entity_poly.pdbx_seq_one_letter_code
_entity_poly.pdbx_strand_id
1 'polypeptide(L)' 'RVELVQMDDPQAPPIGTKGTVRGVDDIGSIMAVWDNGCGLSVAYGEDICRRCDND' A
#
# COMPACT_ATOMS: atom_id res chain seq x y z
N ARG A 1 1.28 8.15 -5.88
CA ARG A 1 0.09 7.27 -5.77
C ARG A 1 0.48 5.83 -6.10
N VAL A 2 -0.13 4.90 -5.41
CA VAL A 2 0.10 3.47 -5.62
C VAL A 2 -1.23 2.73 -5.61
N GLU A 3 -1.20 1.53 -6.18
CA GLU A 3 -2.35 0.63 -6.19
C GLU A 3 -1.95 -0.67 -5.52
N LEU A 4 -2.78 -1.19 -4.63
CA LEU A 4 -2.51 -2.44 -3.94
C LEU A 4 -2.68 -3.61 -4.89
N VAL A 5 -1.64 -4.43 -5.02
CA VAL A 5 -1.65 -5.62 -5.87
C VAL A 5 -1.84 -6.88 -5.05
N GLN A 6 -1.16 -6.98 -3.91
CA GLN A 6 -1.26 -8.14 -3.05
C GLN A 6 -0.96 -7.76 -1.61
N MET A 7 -1.81 -8.18 -0.70
CA MET A 7 -1.57 -8.04 0.73
C MET A 7 -2.37 -9.13 1.45
N ASP A 8 -1.65 -10.00 2.14
CA ASP A 8 -2.25 -11.14 2.84
C ASP A 8 -2.46 -10.80 4.32
N ASP A 9 -3.34 -9.85 4.58
CA ASP A 9 -3.65 -9.37 5.91
C ASP A 9 -5.17 -9.26 6.04
N PRO A 10 -5.78 -9.79 7.11
CA PRO A 10 -7.24 -9.72 7.29
C PRO A 10 -7.81 -8.30 7.28
N GLN A 11 -6.97 -7.30 7.61
CA GLN A 11 -7.39 -5.90 7.63
C GLN A 11 -6.99 -5.13 6.39
N ALA A 12 -6.44 -5.82 5.39
CA ALA A 12 -5.98 -5.18 4.16
C ALA A 12 -7.14 -4.56 3.38
N PRO A 13 -6.91 -3.43 2.70
CA PRO A 13 -7.92 -2.94 1.76
C PRO A 13 -8.07 -3.92 0.60
N PRO A 14 -9.20 -3.87 -0.13
CA PRO A 14 -9.37 -4.74 -1.30
C PRO A 14 -8.27 -4.53 -2.32
N ILE A 15 -7.91 -5.59 -3.02
CA ILE A 15 -6.94 -5.51 -4.12
C ILE A 15 -7.47 -4.50 -5.14
N GLY A 16 -6.57 -3.64 -5.65
CA GLY A 16 -6.94 -2.56 -6.55
C GLY A 16 -7.23 -1.24 -5.85
N THR A 17 -7.26 -1.22 -4.53
CA THR A 17 -7.42 0.03 -3.78
C THR A 17 -6.19 0.91 -4.00
N LYS A 18 -6.42 2.19 -4.26
CA LYS A 18 -5.35 3.15 -4.44
C LYS A 18 -5.06 3.89 -3.16
N GLY A 19 -3.83 4.37 -3.04
CA GLY A 19 -3.40 5.10 -1.87
C GLY A 19 -2.27 6.06 -2.18
N THR A 20 -1.91 6.86 -1.18
CA THR A 20 -0.83 7.85 -1.27
C THR A 20 0.32 7.41 -0.37
N VAL A 21 1.51 7.29 -0.93
CA VAL A 21 2.72 6.97 -0.16
C VAL A 21 3.11 8.18 0.68
N ARG A 22 3.31 7.94 1.98
CA ARG A 22 3.72 8.98 2.93
C ARG A 22 5.20 8.91 3.26
N GLY A 23 5.83 7.79 3.03
CA GLY A 23 7.24 7.61 3.31
C GLY A 23 7.60 6.14 3.26
N VAL A 24 8.88 5.86 3.51
CA VAL A 24 9.40 4.50 3.58
C VAL A 24 10.14 4.40 4.91
N ASP A 25 9.90 3.33 5.65
CA ASP A 25 10.55 3.18 6.95
C ASP A 25 11.91 2.46 6.82
N ASP A 26 12.62 2.32 7.94
CA ASP A 26 14.00 1.82 7.95
C ASP A 26 14.13 0.37 7.49
N ILE A 27 13.07 -0.41 7.56
CA ILE A 27 13.07 -1.80 7.13
C ILE A 27 12.55 -1.96 5.70
N GLY A 28 12.30 -0.86 5.00
CA GLY A 28 11.85 -0.88 3.62
C GLY A 28 10.33 -0.97 3.43
N SER A 29 9.56 -0.90 4.51
CA SER A 29 8.09 -0.89 4.38
C SER A 29 7.63 0.46 3.84
N ILE A 30 6.69 0.42 2.90
CA ILE A 30 6.12 1.62 2.31
C ILE A 30 4.92 2.05 3.16
N MET A 31 5.02 3.25 3.74
CA MET A 31 3.94 3.81 4.55
C MET A 31 2.96 4.50 3.63
N ALA A 32 1.73 4.00 3.59
CA ALA A 32 0.71 4.52 2.67
C ALA A 32 -0.60 4.79 3.41
N VAL A 33 -1.32 5.79 2.95
CA VAL A 33 -2.70 6.04 3.36
C VAL A 33 -3.59 5.65 2.18
N TRP A 34 -4.41 4.64 2.39
CA TRP A 34 -5.28 4.10 1.34
C TRP A 34 -6.57 4.91 1.24
N ASP A 35 -7.13 5.01 0.04
CA ASP A 35 -8.29 5.85 -0.23
C ASP A 35 -9.55 5.39 0.54
N ASN A 36 -9.57 4.15 0.99
CA ASN A 36 -10.67 3.65 1.84
C ASN A 36 -10.53 4.01 3.32
N GLY A 37 -9.51 4.80 3.68
CA GLY A 37 -9.25 5.20 5.06
C GLY A 37 -8.30 4.28 5.82
N CYS A 38 -7.85 3.19 5.20
CA CYS A 38 -6.93 2.26 5.84
C CYS A 38 -5.50 2.84 5.84
N GLY A 39 -4.75 2.65 6.92
CA GLY A 39 -3.38 3.15 7.05
C GLY A 39 -2.32 2.06 7.10
N LEU A 40 -2.59 0.88 6.57
CA LEU A 40 -1.63 -0.22 6.60
C LEU A 40 -0.45 0.03 5.69
N SER A 41 0.76 -0.27 6.18
CA SER A 41 1.98 -0.19 5.38
C SER A 41 2.11 -1.41 4.47
N VAL A 42 2.82 -1.24 3.35
CA VAL A 42 3.15 -2.33 2.43
C VAL A 42 4.49 -2.91 2.85
N ALA A 43 4.51 -4.16 3.32
CA ALA A 43 5.72 -4.80 3.81
C ALA A 43 6.56 -5.30 2.64
N TYR A 44 7.82 -4.86 2.58
CA TYR A 44 8.73 -5.28 1.51
C TYR A 44 8.93 -6.79 1.55
N GLY A 45 8.75 -7.42 0.40
CA GLY A 45 8.94 -8.87 0.26
C GLY A 45 7.70 -9.71 0.62
N GLU A 46 6.69 -9.11 1.23
CA GLU A 46 5.47 -9.83 1.61
C GLU A 46 4.25 -9.30 0.87
N ASP A 47 4.17 -7.99 0.73
CA ASP A 47 3.04 -7.33 0.09
C ASP A 47 3.51 -6.69 -1.21
N ILE A 48 2.61 -6.48 -2.14
CA ILE A 48 2.94 -5.91 -3.44
C ILE A 48 2.01 -4.75 -3.75
N CYS A 49 2.58 -3.61 -4.10
CA CYS A 49 1.85 -2.51 -4.68
C CYS A 49 2.56 -2.05 -5.94
N ARG A 50 1.87 -1.31 -6.78
CA ARG A 50 2.48 -0.76 -7.99
C ARG A 50 2.24 0.73 -8.07
N ARG A 51 3.14 1.42 -8.75
CA ARG A 51 3.02 2.85 -8.97
C ARG A 51 1.84 3.17 -9.87
N CYS A 52 1.14 4.24 -9.54
CA CYS A 52 -0.09 4.63 -10.24
C CYS A 52 0.00 6.11 -10.58
N ASP A 53 0.51 6.44 -11.77
CA ASP A 53 0.81 7.83 -12.13
C ASP A 53 -0.42 8.62 -12.60
N ASN A 54 -1.45 7.95 -13.04
CA ASN A 54 -2.63 8.58 -13.65
C ASN A 54 -3.87 8.42 -12.79
N ASP A 55 -3.70 8.42 -11.53
CA ASP A 55 -4.83 8.24 -10.63
C ASP A 55 -5.61 9.54 -10.43
#